data_29ab27db83bfd1165ce6337c1d2ca79d
#
_entry.id   29ab27db83bfd1165ce6337c1d2ca79d
#
_cell.length_a   1.000
_cell.length_b   1.000
_cell.length_c   1.000
_cell.angle_alpha   90.00
_cell.angle_beta   90.00
_cell.angle_gamma   90.00
#
_symmetry.space_group_name_H-M   'P 1'
#
loop_
_entity.id
_entity.type
_entity.pdbx_description
1 polymer ?
#
loop_
_entity_poly.entity_id
_entity_poly.type
_entity_poly.pdbx_seq_one_letter_code
_entity_poly.pdbx_strand_id
1 'polypeptide(L)'
;MNPIVKYKKLDARAVVPQYATPGAAAADLCAVLDTPLTLAPMQRALVPTGLAIELPGPACVALVYARSGLSIKHGLCMANGVGVIGSDYRGELRVPMVNLSNEPYTIQPGERVAQLCIAPVWQAAFTPADELTDTARGAGGFGSTGK
;
A
#
# COMPACT_ATOMS: atom_id res chain seq x y z
N MET A 1 -3.61 -18.97 -12.86
CA MET A 1 -2.49 -19.39 -11.98
C MET A 1 -2.10 -18.17 -11.15
N ASN A 2 -1.97 -18.32 -9.81
CA ASN A 2 -1.57 -17.21 -8.95
C ASN A 2 -0.10 -16.85 -9.18
N PRO A 3 0.27 -15.56 -9.17
CA PRO A 3 1.66 -15.14 -9.27
C PRO A 3 2.47 -15.63 -8.06
N ILE A 4 3.70 -16.08 -8.31
CA ILE A 4 4.63 -16.44 -7.24
C ILE A 4 5.46 -15.20 -6.92
N VAL A 5 5.34 -14.72 -5.69
CA VAL A 5 6.14 -13.61 -5.14
C VAL A 5 7.20 -14.19 -4.22
N LYS A 6 8.47 -13.97 -4.55
CA LYS A 6 9.56 -14.34 -3.64
C LYS A 6 9.71 -13.27 -2.57
N TYR A 7 10.15 -13.63 -1.39
CA TYR A 7 10.44 -12.71 -0.32
C TYR A 7 11.79 -13.00 0.35
N LYS A 8 12.36 -11.98 0.94
CA LYS A 8 13.53 -12.07 1.80
C LYS A 8 13.24 -11.37 3.12
N LYS A 9 13.49 -12.03 4.23
CA LYS A 9 13.51 -11.40 5.54
C LYS A 9 14.84 -10.64 5.69
N LEU A 10 14.73 -9.34 5.94
CA LEU A 10 15.86 -8.46 6.27
C LEU A 10 16.05 -8.35 7.80
N ASP A 11 14.99 -8.68 8.55
CA ASP A 11 14.97 -8.79 10.01
C ASP A 11 14.33 -10.15 10.38
N ALA A 12 14.90 -10.84 11.38
CA ALA A 12 14.40 -12.15 11.83
C ALA A 12 12.96 -12.07 12.37
N ARG A 13 12.55 -10.91 12.90
CA ARG A 13 11.20 -10.64 13.43
C ARG A 13 10.17 -10.39 12.33
N ALA A 14 10.59 -10.22 11.08
CA ALA A 14 9.68 -9.95 9.97
C ALA A 14 8.63 -11.05 9.81
N VAL A 15 7.37 -10.66 9.70
CA VAL A 15 6.24 -11.55 9.51
C VAL A 15 5.95 -11.68 8.01
N VAL A 16 5.96 -12.91 7.49
CA VAL A 16 5.61 -13.16 6.08
C VAL A 16 4.13 -12.83 5.88
N PRO A 17 3.76 -12.03 4.87
CA PRO A 17 2.37 -11.67 4.61
C PRO A 17 1.49 -12.91 4.42
N GLN A 18 0.35 -12.94 5.09
CA GLN A 18 -0.62 -14.03 5.00
C GLN A 18 -2.02 -13.48 4.73
N TYR A 19 -2.77 -14.19 3.91
CA TYR A 19 -4.18 -13.92 3.69
C TYR A 19 -4.98 -14.45 4.89
N ALA A 20 -5.72 -13.56 5.56
CA ALA A 20 -6.44 -13.91 6.78
C ALA A 20 -7.59 -14.90 6.55
N THR A 21 -8.16 -14.91 5.34
CA THR A 21 -9.24 -15.81 4.92
C THR A 21 -9.01 -16.26 3.48
N PRO A 22 -9.61 -17.37 3.01
CA PRO A 22 -9.51 -17.82 1.63
C PRO A 22 -9.98 -16.80 0.59
N GLY A 23 -10.86 -15.87 0.96
CA GLY A 23 -11.38 -14.82 0.09
C GLY A 23 -10.73 -13.44 0.32
N ALA A 24 -9.70 -13.34 1.18
CA ALA A 24 -9.01 -12.06 1.39
C ALA A 24 -8.31 -11.59 0.11
N ALA A 25 -8.49 -10.32 -0.24
CA ALA A 25 -7.86 -9.71 -1.42
C ALA A 25 -6.43 -9.22 -1.17
N ALA A 26 -6.06 -9.05 0.10
CA ALA A 26 -4.75 -8.55 0.50
C ALA A 26 -4.21 -9.32 1.72
N ALA A 27 -2.90 -9.37 1.85
CA ALA A 27 -2.19 -9.97 2.98
C ALA A 27 -1.69 -8.88 3.93
N ASP A 28 -1.75 -9.12 5.25
CA ASP A 28 -1.32 -8.14 6.23
C ASP A 28 0.20 -7.92 6.23
N LEU A 29 0.61 -6.65 6.43
CA LEU A 29 1.97 -6.24 6.71
C LEU A 29 2.09 -5.82 8.18
N CYS A 30 3.10 -6.38 8.88
CA CYS A 30 3.34 -6.11 10.29
C CYS A 30 4.56 -5.20 10.49
N ALA A 31 4.47 -4.34 11.50
CA ALA A 31 5.57 -3.45 11.88
C ALA A 31 6.72 -4.22 12.56
N VAL A 32 7.95 -3.97 12.12
CA VAL A 32 9.17 -4.42 12.82
C VAL A 32 9.78 -3.21 13.52
N LEU A 33 9.55 -3.11 14.81
CA LEU A 33 9.99 -2.01 15.66
C LEU A 33 10.77 -2.54 16.86
N ASP A 34 11.76 -1.80 17.33
CA ASP A 34 12.48 -2.13 18.57
C ASP A 34 11.71 -1.66 19.81
N THR A 35 11.00 -0.55 19.67
CA THR A 35 10.14 0.06 20.69
C THR A 35 8.85 0.54 20.07
N PRO A 36 7.76 0.70 20.85
CA PRO A 36 6.53 1.29 20.35
C PRO A 36 6.76 2.65 19.69
N LEU A 37 6.07 2.92 18.58
CA LEU A 37 6.17 4.15 17.80
C LEU A 37 4.88 4.96 17.95
N THR A 38 4.95 6.12 18.60
CA THR A 38 3.80 7.01 18.74
C THR A 38 3.78 8.05 17.62
N LEU A 39 2.66 8.17 16.95
CA LEU A 39 2.36 9.19 15.96
C LEU A 39 1.37 10.19 16.57
N ALA A 40 1.81 11.41 16.80
CA ALA A 40 0.93 12.52 17.14
C ALA A 40 0.00 12.88 15.96
N PRO A 41 -1.08 13.64 16.18
CA PRO A 41 -1.92 14.15 15.08
C PRO A 41 -1.09 14.82 13.99
N MET A 42 -1.37 14.49 12.72
CA MET A 42 -0.68 14.93 11.51
C MET A 42 0.79 14.48 11.37
N GLN A 43 1.33 13.76 12.33
CA GLN A 43 2.68 13.21 12.25
C GLN A 43 2.74 12.03 11.25
N ARG A 44 3.85 11.93 10.54
CA ARG A 44 4.18 10.85 9.60
C ARG A 44 5.39 10.06 10.06
N ALA A 45 5.37 8.78 9.78
CA ALA A 45 6.54 7.92 9.96
C ALA A 45 6.59 6.85 8.87
N LEU A 46 7.80 6.41 8.57
CA LEU A 46 8.06 5.30 7.66
C LEU A 46 8.27 4.03 8.50
N VAL A 47 7.24 3.19 8.59
CA VAL A 47 7.21 1.99 9.44
C VAL A 47 7.87 0.82 8.71
N PRO A 48 8.96 0.24 9.22
CA PRO A 48 9.63 -0.89 8.61
C PRO A 48 8.82 -2.18 8.77
N THR A 49 8.91 -3.08 7.79
CA THR A 49 8.32 -4.43 7.85
C THR A 49 9.37 -5.54 7.92
N GLY A 50 10.65 -5.20 7.72
CA GLY A 50 11.73 -6.16 7.67
C GLY A 50 11.68 -7.12 6.47
N LEU A 51 10.89 -6.80 5.44
CA LEU A 51 10.68 -7.63 4.25
C LEU A 51 11.14 -6.93 2.97
N ALA A 52 11.77 -7.67 2.09
CA ALA A 52 11.92 -7.33 0.68
C ALA A 52 11.22 -8.38 -0.18
N ILE A 53 10.68 -7.98 -1.33
CA ILE A 53 9.97 -8.89 -2.25
C ILE A 53 10.53 -8.82 -3.66
N GLU A 54 10.30 -9.89 -4.43
CA GLU A 54 10.54 -9.95 -5.86
C GLU A 54 9.27 -10.42 -6.55
N LEU A 55 8.69 -9.55 -7.36
CA LEU A 55 7.53 -9.86 -8.20
C LEU A 55 7.96 -10.67 -9.43
N PRO A 56 7.07 -11.47 -10.04
CA PRO A 56 7.42 -12.34 -11.17
C PRO A 56 7.79 -11.59 -12.46
N GLY A 57 7.50 -10.29 -12.54
CA GLY A 57 7.86 -9.46 -13.71
C GLY A 57 7.04 -8.19 -13.84
N PRO A 58 7.24 -7.42 -14.92
CA PRO A 58 6.67 -6.08 -15.10
C PRO A 58 5.15 -6.06 -15.33
N ALA A 59 4.53 -7.23 -15.54
CA ALA A 59 3.07 -7.36 -15.60
C ALA A 59 2.39 -7.41 -14.23
N CYS A 60 3.16 -7.34 -13.14
CA CYS A 60 2.67 -7.34 -11.75
C CYS A 60 3.13 -6.09 -11.01
N VAL A 61 2.27 -5.61 -10.14
CA VAL A 61 2.54 -4.55 -9.18
C VAL A 61 2.16 -5.02 -7.78
N ALA A 62 2.90 -4.61 -6.77
CA ALA A 62 2.48 -4.73 -5.38
C ALA A 62 1.93 -3.39 -4.90
N LEU A 63 0.73 -3.42 -4.33
CA LEU A 63 0.02 -2.25 -3.83
C LEU A 63 -0.14 -2.36 -2.32
N VAL A 64 0.25 -1.32 -1.60
CA VAL A 64 0.11 -1.23 -0.15
C VAL A 64 -1.01 -0.27 0.20
N TYR A 65 -1.96 -0.75 0.98
CA TYR A 65 -3.14 -0.02 1.41
C TYR A 65 -3.19 0.10 2.93
N ALA A 66 -3.88 1.13 3.41
CA ALA A 66 -4.27 1.21 4.80
C ALA A 66 -5.23 0.08 5.18
N ARG A 67 -5.24 -0.30 6.46
CA ARG A 67 -6.23 -1.22 7.02
C ARG A 67 -7.45 -0.44 7.50
N SER A 68 -8.64 -0.90 7.11
CA SER A 68 -9.91 -0.23 7.42
C SER A 68 -10.11 0.05 8.92
N GLY A 69 -9.78 -0.91 9.78
CA GLY A 69 -9.93 -0.75 11.23
C GLY A 69 -9.04 0.34 11.81
N LEU A 70 -7.77 0.41 11.40
CA LEU A 70 -6.84 1.46 11.84
C LEU A 70 -7.23 2.83 11.28
N SER A 71 -7.65 2.86 10.03
CA SER A 71 -8.04 4.08 9.32
C SER A 71 -9.29 4.71 9.95
N ILE A 72 -10.36 3.94 10.12
CA ILE A 72 -11.65 4.46 10.62
C ILE A 72 -11.62 4.75 12.12
N LYS A 73 -11.01 3.87 12.93
CA LYS A 73 -11.04 4.02 14.39
C LYS A 73 -9.97 4.96 14.93
N HIS A 74 -8.81 5.02 14.26
CA HIS A 74 -7.63 5.70 14.77
C HIS A 74 -7.03 6.72 13.80
N GLY A 75 -7.63 6.89 12.62
CA GLY A 75 -7.15 7.85 11.62
C GLY A 75 -5.79 7.50 10.99
N LEU A 76 -5.28 6.28 11.19
CA LEU A 76 -4.02 5.85 10.60
C LEU A 76 -4.21 5.47 9.14
N CYS A 77 -3.60 6.25 8.26
CA CYS A 77 -3.69 6.09 6.81
C CYS A 77 -2.30 6.01 6.18
N MET A 78 -2.25 5.62 4.90
CA MET A 78 -1.05 5.75 4.10
C MET A 78 -0.80 7.22 3.77
N ALA A 79 0.39 7.75 4.08
CA ALA A 79 0.74 9.15 3.81
C ALA A 79 0.78 9.47 2.30
N ASN A 80 1.00 8.46 1.45
CA ASN A 80 0.99 8.56 -0.02
C ASN A 80 -0.32 8.05 -0.64
N GLY A 81 -1.36 7.81 0.14
CA GLY A 81 -2.63 7.23 -0.30
C GLY A 81 -2.52 5.74 -0.59
N VAL A 82 -1.77 5.34 -1.59
CA VAL A 82 -1.46 3.96 -1.95
C VAL A 82 0.05 3.83 -2.21
N GLY A 83 0.68 2.83 -1.60
CA GLY A 83 2.06 2.47 -1.93
C GLY A 83 2.09 1.69 -3.24
N VAL A 84 2.81 2.16 -4.24
CA VAL A 84 2.97 1.49 -5.54
C VAL A 84 4.39 0.97 -5.64
N ILE A 85 4.54 -0.36 -5.69
CA ILE A 85 5.84 -1.04 -5.69
C ILE A 85 6.03 -1.76 -7.01
N GLY A 86 7.01 -1.27 -7.79
CA GLY A 86 7.37 -1.85 -9.08
C GLY A 86 8.05 -3.22 -8.94
N SER A 87 7.98 -4.01 -10.01
CA SER A 87 8.55 -5.36 -10.03
C SER A 87 10.08 -5.41 -9.93
N ASP A 88 10.76 -4.29 -10.16
CA ASP A 88 12.21 -4.11 -10.08
C ASP A 88 12.70 -3.58 -8.71
N TYR A 89 11.80 -3.23 -7.79
CA TYR A 89 12.18 -2.80 -6.44
C TYR A 89 12.69 -3.99 -5.61
N ARG A 90 13.85 -3.82 -4.96
CA ARG A 90 14.49 -4.84 -4.11
C ARG A 90 14.76 -4.35 -2.69
N GLY A 91 14.36 -3.13 -2.38
CA GLY A 91 14.50 -2.57 -1.04
C GLY A 91 13.48 -3.13 -0.06
N GLU A 92 13.61 -2.72 1.20
CA GLU A 92 12.65 -3.05 2.24
C GLU A 92 11.27 -2.44 1.95
N LEU A 93 10.23 -3.24 2.13
CA LEU A 93 8.86 -2.74 2.20
C LEU A 93 8.69 -1.92 3.47
N ARG A 94 8.56 -0.61 3.32
CA ARG A 94 8.27 0.30 4.42
C ARG A 94 6.92 0.96 4.20
N VAL A 95 6.16 1.10 5.28
CA VAL A 95 4.80 1.66 5.23
C VAL A 95 4.84 3.13 5.67
N PRO A 96 4.65 4.08 4.74
CA PRO A 96 4.57 5.51 5.08
C PRO A 96 3.20 5.80 5.70
N MET A 97 3.15 5.90 7.02
CA MET A 97 1.91 6.16 7.77
C MET A 97 1.78 7.60 8.17
N VAL A 98 0.54 8.06 8.27
CA VAL A 98 0.15 9.36 8.82
C VAL A 98 -1.02 9.18 9.79
N ASN A 99 -1.00 9.92 10.88
CA ASN A 99 -2.14 10.00 11.80
C ASN A 99 -3.00 11.23 11.44
N LEU A 100 -4.19 10.98 10.89
CA LEU A 100 -5.18 12.00 10.52
C LEU A 100 -6.25 12.22 11.60
N SER A 101 -6.10 11.59 12.79
CA SER A 101 -7.01 11.81 13.92
C SER A 101 -6.53 12.98 14.79
N ASN A 102 -7.32 13.32 15.80
CA ASN A 102 -6.98 14.35 16.79
C ASN A 102 -6.25 13.78 18.03
N GLU A 103 -6.07 12.46 18.09
CA GLU A 103 -5.45 11.74 19.20
C GLU A 103 -4.15 11.06 18.76
N PRO A 104 -3.13 10.99 19.62
CA PRO A 104 -1.93 10.23 19.30
C PRO A 104 -2.25 8.73 19.22
N TYR A 105 -1.58 8.02 18.32
CA TYR A 105 -1.68 6.57 18.21
C TYR A 105 -0.29 5.93 18.37
N THR A 106 -0.20 4.87 19.16
CA THR A 106 1.05 4.13 19.40
C THR A 106 1.00 2.78 18.70
N ILE A 107 1.81 2.64 17.66
CA ILE A 107 2.02 1.39 16.93
C ILE A 107 2.92 0.50 17.79
N GLN A 108 2.47 -0.74 18.04
CA GLN A 108 3.24 -1.73 18.79
C GLN A 108 4.14 -2.55 17.85
N PRO A 109 5.30 -3.05 18.32
CA PRO A 109 6.08 -4.05 17.58
C PRO A 109 5.22 -5.25 17.20
N GLY A 110 5.28 -5.67 15.93
CA GLY A 110 4.48 -6.80 15.39
C GLY A 110 3.04 -6.45 15.02
N GLU A 111 2.59 -5.22 15.25
CA GLU A 111 1.22 -4.80 14.89
C GLU A 111 1.03 -4.81 13.36
N ARG A 112 -0.15 -5.25 12.92
CA ARG A 112 -0.58 -5.21 11.52
C ARG A 112 -0.94 -3.78 11.13
N VAL A 113 -0.08 -3.11 10.36
CA VAL A 113 -0.19 -1.67 10.07
C VAL A 113 -0.74 -1.36 8.68
N ALA A 114 -0.60 -2.29 7.74
CA ALA A 114 -1.05 -2.12 6.35
C ALA A 114 -1.43 -3.46 5.75
N GLN A 115 -1.86 -3.47 4.50
CA GLN A 115 -2.15 -4.66 3.73
C GLN A 115 -1.57 -4.58 2.32
N LEU A 116 -1.04 -5.70 1.83
CA LEU A 116 -0.36 -5.87 0.55
C LEU A 116 -1.26 -6.62 -0.43
N CYS A 117 -1.54 -6.01 -1.56
CA CYS A 117 -2.27 -6.62 -2.68
C CYS A 117 -1.32 -6.79 -3.87
N ILE A 118 -1.35 -7.95 -4.53
CA ILE A 118 -0.65 -8.17 -5.80
C ILE A 118 -1.67 -8.09 -6.92
N ALA A 119 -1.41 -7.23 -7.90
CA ALA A 119 -2.32 -6.97 -9.01
C ALA A 119 -1.60 -7.02 -10.36
N PRO A 120 -2.32 -7.36 -11.45
CA PRO A 120 -1.80 -7.17 -12.79
C PRO A 120 -1.70 -5.67 -13.11
N VAL A 121 -0.70 -5.29 -13.91
CA VAL A 121 -0.50 -3.90 -14.33
C VAL A 121 -0.05 -3.85 -15.78
N TRP A 122 -0.43 -2.79 -16.48
CA TRP A 122 -0.03 -2.51 -17.84
C TRP A 122 0.96 -1.35 -17.87
N GLN A 123 2.05 -1.52 -18.60
CA GLN A 123 2.94 -0.43 -18.95
C GLN A 123 2.51 0.09 -20.34
N ALA A 124 1.78 1.20 -20.36
CA ALA A 124 1.28 1.77 -21.59
C ALA A 124 2.39 2.50 -22.37
N ALA A 125 2.37 2.38 -23.69
CA ALA A 125 3.12 3.26 -24.57
C ALA A 125 2.32 4.54 -24.79
N PHE A 126 2.87 5.70 -24.41
CA PHE A 126 2.25 6.99 -24.64
C PHE A 126 2.65 7.51 -26.02
N THR A 127 1.67 7.76 -26.86
CA THR A 127 1.83 8.31 -28.21
C THR A 127 1.16 9.68 -28.28
N PRO A 128 1.85 10.73 -28.78
CA PRO A 128 1.20 12.03 -28.97
C PRO A 128 0.11 11.94 -30.03
N ALA A 129 -0.96 12.69 -29.81
CA ALA A 129 -2.06 12.87 -30.76
C ALA A 129 -2.46 14.35 -30.76
N ASP A 130 -2.73 14.90 -31.96
CA ASP A 130 -3.19 16.27 -32.09
C ASP A 130 -4.63 16.44 -31.54
N GLU A 131 -5.44 15.38 -31.69
CA GLU A 131 -6.82 15.33 -31.21
C GLU A 131 -7.13 13.98 -30.58
N LEU A 132 -8.02 13.98 -29.58
CA LEU A 132 -8.59 12.78 -28.99
C LEU A 132 -10.01 12.58 -29.53
N THR A 133 -10.47 11.33 -29.60
CA THR A 133 -11.83 11.01 -30.04
C THR A 133 -12.88 11.61 -29.12
N ASP A 134 -13.94 12.14 -29.72
CA ASP A 134 -15.09 12.67 -28.98
C ASP A 134 -15.84 11.56 -28.23
N THR A 135 -16.36 11.92 -27.05
CA THR A 135 -17.24 11.05 -26.27
C THR A 135 -18.42 11.85 -25.72
N ALA A 136 -19.51 11.17 -25.38
CA ALA A 136 -20.68 11.81 -24.77
C ALA A 136 -20.35 12.53 -23.46
N ARG A 137 -19.32 12.12 -22.74
CA ARG A 137 -18.83 12.78 -21.52
C ARG A 137 -17.93 13.97 -21.82
N GLY A 138 -17.15 13.95 -22.91
CA GLY A 138 -16.17 14.96 -23.27
C GLY A 138 -15.22 15.26 -22.12
N ALA A 139 -14.99 16.54 -21.83
CA ALA A 139 -14.16 17.05 -20.73
C ALA A 139 -14.87 17.07 -19.36
N GLY A 140 -16.07 16.55 -19.25
CA GLY A 140 -16.85 16.56 -18.01
C GLY A 140 -16.20 15.68 -16.91
N GLY A 141 -15.91 16.29 -15.75
CA GLY A 141 -15.34 15.64 -14.59
C GLY A 141 -15.67 16.44 -13.32
N PHE A 142 -15.07 16.05 -12.18
CA PHE A 142 -15.20 16.77 -10.91
C PHE A 142 -16.64 17.05 -10.45
N GLY A 143 -17.54 16.09 -10.68
CA GLY A 143 -18.96 16.22 -10.32
C GLY A 143 -19.86 16.78 -11.43
N SER A 144 -19.40 16.86 -12.68
CA SER A 144 -20.19 17.36 -13.83
C SER A 144 -21.44 16.53 -14.15
N THR A 145 -21.55 15.29 -13.64
CA THR A 145 -22.71 14.40 -13.82
C THR A 145 -23.80 14.59 -12.76
N GLY A 146 -23.66 15.60 -11.89
CA GLY A 146 -24.60 15.89 -10.81
C GLY A 146 -24.36 15.08 -9.52
N LYS A 147 -25.19 15.39 -8.51
CA LYS A 147 -25.29 14.63 -7.26
C LYS A 147 -26.38 13.59 -7.37
#